data_70dd6d1105c058c68502e6a1cdeea82e
#
_entry.id   70dd6d1105c058c68502e6a1cdeea82e
#
_cell.length_a   1.000
_cell.length_b   1.000
_cell.length_c   1.000
_cell.angle_alpha   90.00
_cell.angle_beta   90.00
_cell.angle_gamma   90.00
#
_symmetry.space_group_name_H-M   'P 1'
#
loop_
_entity.id
_entity.type
_entity.pdbx_description
1 polymer ?
#
loop_
_entity_poly.entity_id
_entity_poly.type
_entity_poly.pdbx_seq_one_letter_code
_entity_poly.pdbx_strand_id
1 'polypeptide(L)'
;SDVYKRQYLKVADNTGAKELMCIRVLGGTRRRYANIGDVVVASVKKATPGGVVKKGDVVKAVIVRSAKGLRREDGTYIRFDENAAVIIKEDKNPKGTRIFGPVARELRDKDFTKILSLAPEVL
;
A
#
# COMPACT_ATOMS: atom_id res chain seq x y z
N SER A 1 13.65 -0.39 -5.74
CA SER A 1 13.05 -1.38 -6.63
C SER A 1 11.54 -1.48 -6.42
N ASP A 2 10.85 -2.04 -7.39
CA ASP A 2 9.42 -2.31 -7.26
C ASP A 2 9.17 -3.34 -6.16
N VAL A 3 7.96 -3.31 -5.60
CA VAL A 3 7.53 -4.33 -4.66
C VAL A 3 7.30 -5.64 -5.41
N TYR A 4 7.87 -6.70 -4.94
CA TYR A 4 7.70 -8.00 -5.54
C TYR A 4 7.30 -9.05 -4.51
N LYS A 5 6.94 -10.22 -4.99
CA LYS A 5 6.50 -11.34 -4.16
C LYS A 5 7.52 -11.63 -3.06
N ARG A 6 7.04 -11.83 -1.83
CA ARG A 6 7.81 -12.08 -0.60
C ARG A 6 8.57 -10.86 -0.07
N GLN A 7 8.41 -9.70 -0.68
CA GLN A 7 8.99 -8.48 -0.14
C GLN A 7 8.16 -7.99 1.04
N TYR A 8 8.83 -7.42 2.04
CA TYR A 8 8.16 -6.83 3.19
C TYR A 8 7.80 -5.38 2.91
N LEU A 9 6.65 -4.97 3.46
CA LEU A 9 6.10 -3.64 3.30
C LEU A 9 5.79 -3.06 4.67
N LYS A 10 6.03 -1.78 4.84
CA LYS A 10 5.50 -1.02 5.97
C LYS A 10 4.00 -0.81 5.77
N VAL A 11 3.29 -0.63 6.88
CA VAL A 11 1.85 -0.34 6.84
C VAL A 11 1.65 1.11 7.24
N ALA A 12 0.94 1.85 6.39
CA ALA A 12 0.74 3.28 6.56
C ALA A 12 -0.63 3.65 7.11
N ASP A 13 -1.25 2.75 7.88
CA ASP A 13 -2.56 3.01 8.46
C ASP A 13 -2.64 2.56 9.92
N ASN A 14 -3.79 2.82 10.54
CA ASN A 14 -4.02 2.54 11.95
C ASN A 14 -4.78 1.23 12.20
N THR A 15 -4.70 0.27 11.29
CA THR A 15 -5.35 -1.04 11.47
C THR A 15 -4.69 -1.90 12.54
N GLY A 16 -3.49 -1.53 12.96
CA GLY A 16 -2.70 -2.31 13.91
C GLY A 16 -1.60 -3.12 13.24
N ALA A 17 -1.68 -3.38 11.95
CA ALA A 17 -0.61 -4.05 11.23
C ALA A 17 0.60 -3.13 11.16
N LYS A 18 1.79 -3.70 11.34
CA LYS A 18 3.05 -2.97 11.27
C LYS A 18 3.85 -3.35 10.05
N GLU A 19 3.78 -4.61 9.65
CA GLU A 19 4.56 -5.13 8.54
C GLU A 19 3.79 -6.21 7.82
N LEU A 20 3.81 -6.13 6.49
CA LEU A 20 3.19 -7.11 5.61
C LEU A 20 4.26 -7.79 4.77
N MET A 21 4.00 -9.04 4.39
CA MET A 21 4.80 -9.72 3.36
C MET A 21 3.91 -9.93 2.14
N CYS A 22 4.36 -9.44 0.99
CA CYS A 22 3.62 -9.58 -0.25
C CYS A 22 3.59 -11.05 -0.68
N ILE A 23 2.38 -11.62 -0.83
CA ILE A 23 2.21 -12.98 -1.30
C ILE A 23 2.01 -13.00 -2.81
N ARG A 24 1.18 -12.09 -3.32
CA ARG A 24 0.84 -12.07 -4.73
C ARG A 24 0.46 -10.65 -5.16
N VAL A 25 0.85 -10.28 -6.38
CA VAL A 25 0.44 -9.03 -6.99
C VAL A 25 -0.78 -9.29 -7.87
N LEU A 26 -1.87 -8.57 -7.63
CA LEU A 26 -3.10 -8.72 -8.40
C LEU A 26 -3.04 -7.90 -9.70
N GLY A 27 -3.91 -8.22 -10.64
CA GLY A 27 -4.05 -7.42 -11.85
C GLY A 27 -3.47 -8.03 -13.10
N GLY A 28 -3.38 -9.34 -13.17
CA GLY A 28 -2.98 -10.01 -14.40
C GLY A 28 -2.17 -11.26 -14.16
N THR A 29 -2.06 -12.07 -15.20
CA THR A 29 -1.30 -13.31 -15.16
C THR A 29 0.20 -13.00 -15.04
N ARG A 30 0.88 -13.66 -14.13
CA ARG A 30 2.34 -13.59 -13.98
C ARG A 30 2.88 -12.23 -13.53
N ARG A 31 2.06 -11.40 -12.91
CA ARG A 31 2.57 -10.15 -12.34
C ARG A 31 3.53 -10.48 -11.20
N ARG A 32 4.74 -9.93 -11.29
CA ARG A 32 5.80 -10.15 -10.30
C ARG A 32 6.04 -8.92 -9.42
N TYR A 33 5.72 -7.74 -9.95
CA TYR A 33 6.06 -6.48 -9.30
C TYR A 33 4.84 -5.61 -9.17
N ALA A 34 4.75 -4.91 -8.06
CA ALA A 34 3.69 -3.95 -7.82
C ALA A 34 4.28 -2.54 -7.74
N ASN A 35 3.57 -1.60 -8.30
CA ASN A 35 3.87 -0.18 -8.22
C ASN A 35 2.80 0.54 -7.42
N ILE A 36 2.97 1.84 -7.24
CA ILE A 36 1.98 2.68 -6.57
C ILE A 36 0.63 2.50 -7.25
N GLY A 37 -0.40 2.24 -6.46
CA GLY A 37 -1.76 2.02 -6.94
C GLY A 37 -2.10 0.57 -7.25
N ASP A 38 -1.13 -0.32 -7.24
CA ASP A 38 -1.40 -1.75 -7.45
C ASP A 38 -1.82 -2.41 -6.15
N VAL A 39 -2.69 -3.41 -6.26
CA VAL A 39 -3.20 -4.15 -5.12
C VAL A 39 -2.43 -5.45 -4.98
N VAL A 40 -2.04 -5.76 -3.75
CA VAL A 40 -1.34 -7.02 -3.44
C VAL A 40 -2.15 -7.79 -2.40
N VAL A 41 -1.99 -9.12 -2.42
CA VAL A 41 -2.41 -9.98 -1.33
C VAL A 41 -1.19 -10.15 -0.43
N ALA A 42 -1.35 -9.93 0.86
CA ALA A 42 -0.24 -9.94 1.79
C ALA A 42 -0.60 -10.63 3.09
N SER A 43 0.42 -11.16 3.76
CA SER A 43 0.30 -11.76 5.08
C SER A 43 0.80 -10.75 6.12
N VAL A 44 0.07 -10.59 7.21
CA VAL A 44 0.46 -9.70 8.30
C VAL A 44 1.54 -10.39 9.11
N LYS A 45 2.75 -9.82 9.13
CA LYS A 45 3.90 -10.41 9.82
C LYS A 45 4.12 -9.81 11.20
N LYS A 46 3.76 -8.55 11.39
CA LYS A 46 3.81 -7.87 12.70
C LYS A 46 2.55 -7.05 12.87
N ALA A 47 1.95 -7.14 14.03
CA ALA A 47 0.74 -6.38 14.35
C ALA A 47 0.71 -6.04 15.82
N THR A 48 0.08 -4.90 16.15
CA THR A 48 -0.17 -4.49 17.51
C THR A 48 -1.30 -5.34 18.08
N PRO A 49 -1.17 -5.88 19.30
CA PRO A 49 -2.28 -6.62 19.92
C PRO A 49 -3.53 -5.76 20.03
N GLY A 50 -4.69 -6.37 19.76
CA GLY A 50 -5.97 -5.69 19.87
C GLY A 50 -6.37 -4.84 18.67
N GLY A 51 -5.55 -4.82 17.61
CA GLY A 51 -5.90 -4.08 16.39
C GLY A 51 -6.97 -4.78 15.55
N VAL A 52 -7.38 -4.10 14.49
CA VAL A 52 -8.40 -4.61 13.55
C VAL A 52 -7.91 -5.86 12.83
N VAL A 53 -6.61 -5.92 12.54
CA VAL A 53 -5.98 -7.10 11.93
C VAL A 53 -4.98 -7.70 12.87
N LYS A 54 -4.71 -8.98 12.70
CA LYS A 54 -3.84 -9.75 13.59
C LYS A 54 -2.71 -10.38 12.81
N LYS A 55 -1.61 -10.68 13.50
CA LYS A 55 -0.50 -11.41 12.91
C LYS A 55 -1.01 -12.73 12.31
N GLY A 56 -0.60 -13.00 11.09
CA GLY A 56 -1.02 -14.19 10.35
C GLY A 56 -2.21 -13.99 9.44
N ASP A 57 -2.95 -12.88 9.59
CA ASP A 57 -4.07 -12.60 8.70
C ASP A 57 -3.58 -12.38 7.27
N VAL A 58 -4.41 -12.80 6.32
CA VAL A 58 -4.18 -12.52 4.89
C VAL A 58 -5.11 -11.39 4.49
N VAL A 59 -4.53 -10.34 3.94
CA VAL A 59 -5.27 -9.11 3.63
C VAL A 59 -4.94 -8.64 2.22
N LYS A 60 -5.80 -7.76 1.67
CA LYS A 60 -5.50 -7.00 0.48
C LYS A 60 -4.98 -5.64 0.87
N ALA A 61 -3.99 -5.16 0.15
CA ALA A 61 -3.39 -3.86 0.41
C ALA A 61 -3.03 -3.19 -0.90
N VAL A 62 -3.04 -1.85 -0.90
CA VAL A 62 -2.63 -1.07 -2.06
C VAL A 62 -1.33 -0.37 -1.73
N ILE A 63 -0.40 -0.36 -2.69
CA ILE A 63 0.87 0.32 -2.54
C ILE A 63 0.63 1.83 -2.62
N VAL A 64 0.99 2.57 -1.58
CA VAL A 64 0.76 4.03 -1.53
C VAL A 64 2.04 4.82 -1.71
N ARG A 65 3.20 4.23 -1.45
CA ARG A 65 4.49 4.85 -1.74
C ARG A 65 5.53 3.77 -2.01
N SER A 66 6.53 4.13 -2.80
CA SER A 66 7.56 3.20 -3.24
C SER A 66 8.93 3.85 -3.21
N ALA A 67 9.92 3.12 -2.72
CA ALA A 67 11.30 3.58 -2.69
C ALA A 67 11.93 3.67 -4.08
N LYS A 68 11.44 2.89 -5.02
CA LYS A 68 11.88 3.00 -6.41
C LYS A 68 11.45 4.31 -7.03
N GLY A 69 10.23 4.75 -6.69
CA GLY A 69 9.70 5.99 -7.20
C GLY A 69 8.94 5.84 -8.51
N LEU A 70 8.55 6.98 -9.03
CA LEU A 70 7.66 7.07 -10.18
C LEU A 70 8.03 8.28 -11.02
N ARG A 71 8.22 8.06 -12.33
CA ARG A 71 8.42 9.15 -13.28
C ARG A 71 7.06 9.61 -13.80
N ARG A 72 6.83 10.91 -13.74
CA ARG A 72 5.58 11.52 -14.17
C ARG A 72 5.68 12.06 -15.59
N GLU A 73 4.54 12.25 -16.24
CA GLU A 73 4.48 12.73 -17.62
C GLU A 73 5.07 14.12 -17.80
N ASP A 74 5.00 14.95 -16.77
CA ASP A 74 5.54 16.32 -16.83
C ASP A 74 7.08 16.35 -16.67
N GLY A 75 7.73 15.21 -16.62
CA GLY A 75 9.18 15.12 -16.49
C GLY A 75 9.66 15.09 -15.05
N THR A 76 8.79 15.26 -14.06
CA THR A 76 9.20 15.16 -12.67
C THR A 76 9.31 13.71 -12.23
N TYR A 77 10.01 13.49 -11.12
CA TYR A 77 10.21 12.17 -10.54
C TYR A 77 9.96 12.26 -9.05
N ILE A 78 9.15 11.33 -8.54
CA ILE A 78 8.88 11.26 -7.12
C ILE A 78 9.39 9.95 -6.55
N ARG A 79 10.01 10.01 -5.39
CA ARG A 79 10.53 8.83 -4.71
C ARG A 79 10.32 8.97 -3.21
N PHE A 80 10.02 7.87 -2.57
CA PHE A 80 9.78 7.83 -1.13
C PHE A 80 10.90 7.07 -0.44
N ASP A 81 10.99 7.22 0.89
CA ASP A 81 12.05 6.58 1.66
C ASP A 81 11.80 5.09 1.85
N GLU A 82 10.57 4.64 1.68
CA GLU A 82 10.20 3.27 1.96
C GLU A 82 9.05 2.80 1.09
N ASN A 83 8.88 1.49 1.01
CA ASN A 83 7.71 0.88 0.39
C ASN A 83 6.65 0.72 1.46
N ALA A 84 5.46 1.27 1.23
CA ALA A 84 4.38 1.21 2.19
C ALA A 84 3.05 0.94 1.52
N ALA A 85 2.17 0.28 2.27
CA ALA A 85 0.85 -0.11 1.79
C ALA A 85 -0.22 0.23 2.81
N VAL A 86 -1.45 0.34 2.33
CA VAL A 86 -2.64 0.56 3.15
C VAL A 86 -3.57 -0.63 2.95
N ILE A 87 -4.04 -1.22 4.05
CA ILE A 87 -4.96 -2.35 4.00
C ILE A 87 -6.32 -1.87 3.53
N ILE A 88 -6.90 -2.57 2.56
CA ILE A 88 -8.18 -2.19 1.96
C ILE A 88 -9.20 -3.31 2.08
N LYS A 89 -10.47 -2.93 1.96
CA LYS A 89 -11.59 -3.84 1.85
C LYS A 89 -11.83 -4.20 0.39
N GLU A 90 -12.79 -5.09 0.14
CA GLU A 90 -13.14 -5.50 -1.23
C GLU A 90 -13.62 -4.34 -2.09
N ASP A 91 -14.21 -3.30 -1.49
CA ASP A 91 -14.74 -2.14 -2.20
C ASP A 91 -13.68 -1.05 -2.43
N LYS A 92 -12.40 -1.35 -2.23
CA LYS A 92 -11.27 -0.42 -2.36
C LYS A 92 -11.21 0.66 -1.30
N ASN A 93 -12.08 0.62 -0.29
CA ASN A 93 -11.99 1.57 0.81
C ASN A 93 -10.97 1.10 1.84
N PRO A 94 -10.26 2.02 2.50
CA PRO A 94 -9.30 1.63 3.52
C PRO A 94 -10.01 0.96 4.70
N LYS A 95 -9.38 -0.04 5.26
CA LYS A 95 -9.92 -0.73 6.44
C LYS A 95 -9.73 0.10 7.70
N GLY A 96 -8.68 0.89 7.77
CA GLY A 96 -8.43 1.79 8.87
C GLY A 96 -9.11 3.13 8.66
N THR A 97 -9.00 3.99 9.67
CA THR A 97 -9.60 5.33 9.67
C THR A 97 -8.58 6.44 9.50
N ARG A 98 -7.28 6.14 9.58
CA ARG A 98 -6.20 7.11 9.45
C ARG A 98 -5.10 6.57 8.57
N ILE A 99 -4.46 7.48 7.84
CA ILE A 99 -3.29 7.18 7.01
C ILE A 99 -2.10 7.96 7.56
N PHE A 100 -0.95 7.33 7.62
CA PHE A 100 0.28 7.93 8.16
C PHE A 100 1.27 8.21 7.03
N GLY A 101 1.81 9.42 7.01
CA GLY A 101 2.81 9.82 6.04
C GLY A 101 2.25 10.15 4.67
N PRO A 102 3.13 10.50 3.71
CA PRO A 102 2.70 10.92 2.39
C PRO A 102 2.25 9.75 1.53
N VAL A 103 1.35 10.03 0.60
CA VAL A 103 0.94 9.07 -0.43
C VAL A 103 1.06 9.74 -1.80
N ALA A 104 1.19 8.93 -2.84
CA ALA A 104 1.30 9.46 -4.19
C ALA A 104 -0.07 9.79 -4.76
N ARG A 105 -0.17 10.91 -5.49
CA ARG A 105 -1.43 11.36 -6.08
C ARG A 105 -1.96 10.42 -7.17
N GLU A 106 -1.12 9.55 -7.72
CA GLU A 106 -1.52 8.57 -8.73
C GLU A 106 -2.56 7.58 -8.24
N LEU A 107 -2.78 7.49 -6.94
CA LEU A 107 -3.86 6.66 -6.39
C LEU A 107 -5.24 7.09 -6.90
N ARG A 108 -5.40 8.35 -7.31
CA ARG A 108 -6.65 8.86 -7.88
C ARG A 108 -6.99 8.13 -9.18
N ASP A 109 -5.99 7.83 -9.99
CA ASP A 109 -6.18 7.17 -11.29
C ASP A 109 -6.66 5.73 -11.15
N LYS A 110 -6.47 5.15 -9.96
CA LYS A 110 -6.88 3.79 -9.65
C LYS A 110 -8.11 3.73 -8.74
N ASP A 111 -8.79 4.86 -8.57
CA ASP A 111 -10.03 4.97 -7.78
C ASP A 111 -9.86 4.79 -6.27
N PHE A 112 -8.67 5.10 -5.75
CA PHE A 112 -8.44 5.09 -4.30
C PHE A 112 -8.62 6.46 -3.69
N THR A 113 -9.76 7.11 -4.00
CA THR A 113 -10.02 8.48 -3.58
C THR A 113 -10.19 8.62 -2.07
N LYS A 114 -10.74 7.60 -1.41
CA LYS A 114 -10.91 7.63 0.05
C LYS A 114 -9.56 7.65 0.76
N ILE A 115 -8.58 6.92 0.26
CA ILE A 115 -7.22 6.94 0.81
C ILE A 115 -6.63 8.33 0.68
N LEU A 116 -6.80 8.96 -0.48
CA LEU A 116 -6.28 10.32 -0.68
C LEU A 116 -6.92 11.32 0.27
N SER A 117 -8.22 11.16 0.55
CA SER A 117 -8.92 12.08 1.47
C SER A 117 -8.47 11.92 2.92
N LEU A 118 -7.97 10.76 3.30
CA LEU A 118 -7.50 10.49 4.66
C LEU A 118 -6.01 10.77 4.84
N ALA A 119 -5.26 10.86 3.75
CA ALA A 119 -3.81 11.04 3.82
C ALA A 119 -3.45 12.43 4.31
N PRO A 120 -2.45 12.57 5.19
CA PRO A 120 -2.02 13.88 5.69
C PRO A 120 -1.29 14.68 4.61
N GLU A 121 -0.71 14.02 3.64
CA GLU A 121 0.03 14.68 2.58
C GLU A 121 -0.09 13.87 1.30
N VAL A 122 -0.38 14.53 0.18
CA VAL A 122 -0.47 13.91 -1.13
C VAL A 122 0.60 14.52 -2.02
N LEU A 123 1.53 13.72 -2.47
CA LEU A 123 2.65 14.15 -3.31
C LEU A 123 2.50 13.56 -4.74
#